data_0931ae748c27e1448e095d9961ed0352
#
_entry.id   0931ae748c27e1448e095d9961ed0352
#
_cell.length_a   1.000
_cell.length_b   1.000
_cell.length_c   1.000
_cell.angle_alpha   90.00
_cell.angle_beta   90.00
_cell.angle_gamma   90.00
#
_symmetry.space_group_name_H-M   'P 1'
#
loop_
_entity.id
_entity.type
_entity.pdbx_description
1 polymer ?
#
loop_
_entity_poly.entity_id
_entity_poly.type
_entity_poly.pdbx_seq_one_letter_code
_entity_poly.pdbx_strand_id
1 'polypeptide(L)'
;MKTLTYQCTLLTDIVLNAKSATEGANQTLDFIPGNNFLGITASKLYAELDAHTAWLIFHSGKVRFGDAHLLVNNCRCVKAPAAMYYPKLGSAAEECYVYHSLSQPWSSDLREKQLKTVAKWFLCFYFEGRCH
;
A
#
# COMPACT_ATOMS: atom_id res chain seq x y z
N MET A 1 18.27 12.18 -6.24
CA MET A 1 17.90 10.90 -5.58
C MET A 1 17.71 9.90 -6.71
N LYS A 2 18.30 8.70 -6.63
CA LYS A 2 18.13 7.65 -7.63
C LYS A 2 17.14 6.62 -7.10
N THR A 3 16.12 6.29 -7.88
CA THR A 3 15.10 5.30 -7.52
C THR A 3 15.23 4.07 -8.42
N LEU A 4 15.16 2.89 -7.81
CA LEU A 4 15.11 1.62 -8.52
C LEU A 4 13.75 0.98 -8.23
N THR A 5 13.11 0.47 -9.27
CA THR A 5 11.82 -0.21 -9.17
C THR A 5 12.02 -1.69 -9.50
N TYR A 6 11.44 -2.55 -8.66
CA TYR A 6 11.50 -4.00 -8.82
C TYR A 6 10.10 -4.58 -8.87
N GLN A 7 9.94 -5.63 -9.65
CA GLN A 7 8.79 -6.52 -9.61
C GLN A 7 9.19 -7.78 -8.87
N CYS A 8 8.41 -8.14 -7.82
CA CYS A 8 8.60 -9.35 -7.05
C CYS A 8 7.52 -10.36 -7.40
N THR A 9 7.91 -11.60 -7.70
CA THR A 9 6.98 -12.71 -7.88
C THR A 9 7.05 -13.60 -6.65
N LEU A 10 5.90 -13.81 -6.00
CA LEU A 10 5.81 -14.75 -4.88
C LEU A 10 5.76 -16.17 -5.44
N LEU A 11 6.67 -17.03 -4.98
CA LEU A 11 6.71 -18.45 -5.36
C LEU A 11 5.85 -19.32 -4.44
N THR A 12 5.50 -18.79 -3.26
CA THR A 12 4.64 -19.43 -2.26
C THR A 12 3.73 -18.37 -1.63
N ASP A 13 2.65 -18.82 -1.02
CA ASP A 13 1.78 -17.94 -0.25
C ASP A 13 2.53 -17.35 0.95
N ILE A 14 2.28 -16.09 1.22
CA ILE A 14 2.81 -15.40 2.40
C ILE A 14 1.66 -14.83 3.23
N VAL A 15 1.80 -14.89 4.55
CA VAL A 15 0.88 -14.29 5.51
C VAL A 15 1.70 -13.34 6.40
N LEU A 16 1.37 -12.06 6.33
CA LEU A 16 1.97 -11.02 7.17
C LEU A 16 0.92 -10.45 8.10
N ASN A 17 1.13 -10.57 9.40
CA ASN A 17 0.19 -10.08 10.40
C ASN A 17 0.29 -8.55 10.52
N ALA A 18 -0.86 -7.88 10.51
CA ALA A 18 -0.97 -6.44 10.73
C ALA A 18 -0.91 -6.09 12.23
N LYS A 19 -1.31 -7.03 13.09
CA LYS A 19 -1.33 -6.86 14.55
C LYS A 19 -0.83 -8.13 15.25
N SER A 20 -0.35 -7.97 16.48
CA SER A 20 -0.03 -9.11 17.35
C SER A 20 -1.28 -9.94 17.62
N ALA A 21 -1.14 -11.26 17.63
CA ALA A 21 -2.24 -12.22 17.78
C ALA A 21 -2.97 -12.18 19.14
N THR A 22 -2.55 -11.32 20.07
CA THR A 22 -3.11 -11.21 21.43
C THR A 22 -4.40 -10.40 21.51
N GLU A 23 -4.76 -9.67 20.47
CA GLU A 23 -5.93 -8.77 20.49
C GLU A 23 -6.94 -9.07 19.36
N GLY A 24 -7.74 -10.12 19.51
CA GLY A 24 -8.88 -10.38 18.62
C GLY A 24 -8.54 -11.08 17.30
N ALA A 25 -9.39 -10.92 16.27
CA ALA A 25 -9.22 -11.59 15.00
C ALA A 25 -7.92 -11.18 14.28
N ASN A 26 -7.19 -12.17 13.78
CA ASN A 26 -5.98 -11.95 13.00
C ASN A 26 -6.28 -11.09 11.76
N GLN A 27 -5.60 -9.97 11.66
CA GLN A 27 -5.63 -9.13 10.47
C GLN A 27 -4.32 -9.28 9.71
N THR A 28 -4.41 -9.57 8.43
CA THR A 28 -3.25 -9.67 7.55
C THR A 28 -3.01 -8.36 6.80
N LEU A 29 -1.75 -8.10 6.49
CA LEU A 29 -1.38 -7.02 5.58
C LEU A 29 -1.70 -7.43 4.14
N ASP A 30 -2.11 -6.46 3.37
CA ASP A 30 -2.38 -6.57 1.93
C ASP A 30 -1.23 -6.01 1.05
N PHE A 31 -0.08 -5.77 1.68
CA PHE A 31 1.17 -5.32 1.06
C PHE A 31 2.36 -5.92 1.81
N ILE A 32 3.54 -5.91 1.21
CA ILE A 32 4.78 -6.35 1.88
C ILE A 32 5.53 -5.09 2.35
N PRO A 33 5.70 -4.88 3.67
CA PRO A 33 6.44 -3.73 4.18
C PRO A 33 7.89 -3.71 3.70
N GLY A 34 8.42 -2.53 3.42
CA GLY A 34 9.80 -2.32 3.01
C GLY A 34 10.82 -2.87 4.01
N ASN A 35 10.48 -2.92 5.30
CA ASN A 35 11.32 -3.53 6.33
C ASN A 35 11.57 -5.03 6.11
N ASN A 36 10.65 -5.75 5.46
CA ASN A 36 10.86 -7.15 5.12
C ASN A 36 11.97 -7.28 4.07
N PHE A 37 11.98 -6.40 3.07
CA PHE A 37 13.05 -6.37 2.07
C PHE A 37 14.37 -5.93 2.66
N LEU A 38 14.37 -4.94 3.56
CA LEU A 38 15.55 -4.54 4.33
C LEU A 38 16.11 -5.74 5.10
N GLY A 39 15.27 -6.49 5.82
CA GLY A 39 15.69 -7.66 6.59
C GLY A 39 16.25 -8.79 5.71
N ILE A 40 15.59 -9.08 4.58
CA ILE A 40 16.09 -10.08 3.62
C ILE A 40 17.45 -9.67 3.05
N THR A 41 17.61 -8.40 2.69
CA THR A 41 18.87 -7.88 2.16
C THR A 41 19.97 -7.93 3.22
N ALA A 42 19.66 -7.52 4.44
CA ALA A 42 20.60 -7.56 5.55
C ALA A 42 21.04 -9.00 5.88
N SER A 43 20.12 -9.95 5.91
CA SER A 43 20.46 -11.36 6.22
C SER A 43 21.42 -11.98 5.21
N LYS A 44 21.44 -11.47 3.98
CA LYS A 44 22.31 -11.99 2.92
C LYS A 44 23.62 -11.24 2.80
N LEU A 45 23.61 -9.93 2.97
CA LEU A 45 24.73 -9.08 2.60
C LEU A 45 25.46 -8.45 3.79
N TYR A 46 24.82 -8.36 4.96
CA TYR A 46 25.38 -7.58 6.08
C TYR A 46 26.79 -8.06 6.51
N ALA A 47 26.99 -9.37 6.55
CA ALA A 47 28.28 -9.96 6.95
C ALA A 47 29.36 -9.88 5.87
N GLU A 48 28.99 -9.66 4.61
CA GLU A 48 29.92 -9.60 3.47
C GLU A 48 30.42 -8.18 3.18
N LEU A 49 29.74 -7.17 3.74
CA LEU A 49 30.03 -5.76 3.52
C LEU A 49 31.04 -5.22 4.56
N ASP A 50 31.85 -4.28 4.15
CA ASP A 50 32.63 -3.49 5.10
C ASP A 50 31.74 -2.65 6.00
N ALA A 51 32.22 -2.29 7.19
CA ALA A 51 31.43 -1.61 8.22
C ALA A 51 30.85 -0.27 7.74
N HIS A 52 31.57 0.48 6.90
CA HIS A 52 31.11 1.76 6.38
C HIS A 52 29.96 1.59 5.39
N THR A 53 30.07 0.67 4.46
CA THR A 53 29.04 0.36 3.47
C THR A 53 27.81 -0.24 4.15
N ALA A 54 27.96 -1.16 5.10
CA ALA A 54 26.88 -1.71 5.89
C ALA A 54 26.12 -0.60 6.65
N TRP A 55 26.83 0.32 7.29
CA TRP A 55 26.22 1.45 7.96
C TRP A 55 25.45 2.37 7.00
N LEU A 56 26.03 2.67 5.82
CA LEU A 56 25.38 3.52 4.82
C LEU A 56 24.07 2.90 4.31
N ILE A 57 24.03 1.60 4.09
CA ILE A 57 22.85 0.91 3.53
C ILE A 57 21.78 0.71 4.59
N PHE A 58 22.16 0.19 5.76
CA PHE A 58 21.19 -0.33 6.73
C PHE A 58 20.84 0.63 7.86
N HIS A 59 21.70 1.60 8.17
CA HIS A 59 21.55 2.43 9.38
C HIS A 59 21.47 3.93 9.11
N SER A 60 22.04 4.42 8.01
CA SER A 60 22.11 5.86 7.75
C SER A 60 20.80 6.48 7.24
N GLY A 61 19.83 5.67 6.81
CA GLY A 61 18.60 6.14 6.16
C GLY A 61 18.81 6.69 4.73
N LYS A 62 20.04 6.61 4.18
CA LYS A 62 20.32 7.04 2.79
C LYS A 62 19.73 6.07 1.76
N VAL A 63 19.65 4.79 2.09
CA VAL A 63 18.94 3.77 1.32
C VAL A 63 17.61 3.49 1.98
N ARG A 64 16.53 3.52 1.20
CA ARG A 64 15.18 3.27 1.67
C ARG A 64 14.56 2.16 0.86
N PHE A 65 14.02 1.17 1.56
CA PHE A 65 13.26 0.09 0.97
C PHE A 65 11.78 0.47 1.01
N GLY A 66 11.15 0.55 -0.15
CA GLY A 66 9.73 0.85 -0.26
C GLY A 66 8.86 -0.39 -0.08
N ASP A 67 7.60 -0.16 0.26
CA ASP A 67 6.60 -1.23 0.36
C ASP A 67 6.28 -1.80 -1.02
N ALA A 68 6.09 -3.13 -1.10
CA ALA A 68 5.59 -3.76 -2.30
C ALA A 68 4.07 -3.89 -2.24
N HIS A 69 3.42 -3.44 -3.29
CA HIS A 69 1.98 -3.48 -3.49
C HIS A 69 1.61 -4.44 -4.62
N LEU A 70 0.36 -4.82 -4.67
CA LEU A 70 -0.15 -5.65 -5.76
C LEU A 70 0.11 -4.99 -7.12
N LEU A 71 0.42 -5.83 -8.09
CA LEU A 71 0.57 -5.44 -9.49
C LEU A 71 -0.57 -6.09 -10.28
N VAL A 72 -1.41 -5.28 -10.91
CA VAL A 72 -2.51 -5.73 -11.75
C VAL A 72 -2.36 -5.10 -13.13
N ASN A 73 -2.34 -5.91 -14.17
CA ASN A 73 -2.14 -5.46 -15.56
C ASN A 73 -0.93 -4.51 -15.71
N ASN A 74 0.18 -4.87 -15.08
CA ASN A 74 1.41 -4.08 -15.07
C ASN A 74 1.31 -2.69 -14.40
N CYS A 75 0.23 -2.43 -13.66
CA CYS A 75 0.04 -1.21 -12.89
C CYS A 75 0.14 -1.51 -11.39
N ARG A 76 0.95 -0.71 -10.69
CA ARG A 76 1.06 -0.78 -9.24
C ARG A 76 -0.24 -0.29 -8.61
N CYS A 77 -0.87 -1.15 -7.83
CA CYS A 77 -2.05 -0.79 -7.07
C CYS A 77 -1.66 -0.04 -5.78
N VAL A 78 -2.43 0.97 -5.42
CA VAL A 78 -2.29 1.68 -4.15
C VAL A 78 -3.58 1.54 -3.36
N LYS A 79 -3.46 1.56 -2.03
CA LYS A 79 -4.63 1.50 -1.17
C LYS A 79 -5.51 2.73 -1.40
N ALA A 80 -6.81 2.53 -1.50
CA ALA A 80 -7.75 3.63 -1.63
C ALA A 80 -7.65 4.57 -0.41
N PRO A 81 -7.52 5.89 -0.61
CA PRO A 81 -7.53 6.85 0.48
C PRO A 81 -8.82 6.78 1.29
N ALA A 82 -8.72 7.04 2.60
CA ALA A 82 -9.88 7.06 3.49
C ALA A 82 -10.93 8.14 3.12
N ALA A 83 -10.55 9.11 2.28
CA ALA A 83 -11.43 10.14 1.76
C ALA A 83 -12.29 9.69 0.57
N MET A 84 -12.17 8.43 0.14
CA MET A 84 -12.99 7.89 -0.96
C MET A 84 -14.20 7.15 -0.42
N TYR A 85 -15.34 7.46 -1.01
CA TYR A 85 -16.64 6.93 -0.61
C TYR A 85 -17.40 6.44 -1.85
N TYR A 86 -18.31 5.49 -1.63
CA TYR A 86 -19.24 5.00 -2.66
C TYR A 86 -20.62 4.75 -2.07
N PRO A 87 -21.70 4.77 -2.87
CA PRO A 87 -23.05 4.51 -2.41
C PRO A 87 -23.19 3.12 -1.81
N LYS A 88 -23.93 2.98 -0.74
CA LYS A 88 -24.15 1.69 -0.04
C LYS A 88 -24.70 0.60 -0.95
N LEU A 89 -25.55 0.97 -1.88
CA LEU A 89 -26.21 0.07 -2.84
C LEU A 89 -25.53 0.07 -4.20
N GLY A 90 -24.45 0.81 -4.37
CA GLY A 90 -23.68 0.90 -5.62
C GLY A 90 -22.33 0.19 -5.54
N SER A 91 -21.57 0.31 -6.61
CA SER A 91 -20.20 -0.19 -6.74
C SER A 91 -19.21 0.96 -6.78
N ALA A 92 -18.08 0.84 -6.08
CA ALA A 92 -17.01 1.83 -6.13
C ALA A 92 -16.36 1.96 -7.52
N ALA A 93 -16.54 0.97 -8.39
CA ALA A 93 -16.08 1.00 -9.78
C ALA A 93 -16.97 1.87 -10.67
N GLU A 94 -18.26 2.02 -10.31
CA GLU A 94 -19.23 2.77 -11.10
C GLU A 94 -19.37 4.21 -10.63
N GLU A 95 -19.35 4.41 -9.32
CA GLU A 95 -19.54 5.74 -8.73
C GLU A 95 -18.69 5.88 -7.48
N CYS A 96 -17.75 6.83 -7.48
CA CYS A 96 -16.87 7.08 -6.35
C CYS A 96 -16.77 8.58 -6.09
N TYR A 97 -16.87 8.95 -4.84
CA TYR A 97 -16.78 10.35 -4.37
C TYR A 97 -15.52 10.55 -3.54
N VAL A 98 -14.86 11.70 -3.74
CA VAL A 98 -13.74 12.13 -2.92
C VAL A 98 -14.21 13.27 -2.01
N TYR A 99 -14.06 13.08 -0.71
CA TYR A 99 -14.47 14.08 0.28
C TYR A 99 -13.33 14.35 1.26
N HIS A 100 -12.75 15.54 1.17
CA HIS A 100 -11.58 15.93 1.96
C HIS A 100 -11.92 16.84 3.14
N SER A 101 -13.09 17.47 3.15
CA SER A 101 -13.43 18.45 4.17
C SER A 101 -14.33 17.85 5.24
N LEU A 102 -13.81 17.69 6.45
CA LEU A 102 -14.59 17.31 7.62
C LEU A 102 -15.45 18.46 8.15
N SER A 103 -15.19 19.69 7.70
CA SER A 103 -15.88 20.90 8.17
C SER A 103 -17.15 21.23 7.38
N GLN A 104 -17.33 20.64 6.20
CA GLN A 104 -18.53 20.85 5.41
C GLN A 104 -19.51 19.67 5.55
N PRO A 105 -20.78 19.91 5.86
CA PRO A 105 -21.77 18.85 5.87
C PRO A 105 -21.97 18.33 4.44
N TRP A 106 -22.19 17.01 4.33
CA TRP A 106 -22.55 16.40 3.05
C TRP A 106 -23.86 17.01 2.53
N SER A 107 -23.96 17.17 1.22
CA SER A 107 -25.22 17.59 0.58
C SER A 107 -26.35 16.59 0.88
N SER A 108 -27.61 17.03 0.78
CA SER A 108 -28.77 16.15 0.96
C SER A 108 -28.67 14.90 0.12
N ASP A 109 -28.31 15.04 -1.16
CA ASP A 109 -28.21 13.94 -2.13
C ASP A 109 -27.15 12.90 -1.73
N LEU A 110 -26.01 13.32 -1.20
CA LEU A 110 -24.97 12.42 -0.71
C LEU A 110 -25.38 11.71 0.59
N ARG A 111 -26.19 12.35 1.44
CA ARG A 111 -26.74 11.71 2.64
C ARG A 111 -27.74 10.61 2.29
N GLU A 112 -28.59 10.84 1.31
CA GLU A 112 -29.56 9.85 0.83
C GLU A 112 -28.88 8.59 0.27
N LYS A 113 -27.73 8.74 -0.39
CA LYS A 113 -26.93 7.63 -0.92
C LYS A 113 -26.27 6.76 0.15
N GLN A 114 -26.30 7.16 1.43
CA GLN A 114 -25.68 6.41 2.54
C GLN A 114 -24.26 5.95 2.21
N LEU A 115 -23.36 6.89 1.98
CA LEU A 115 -22.00 6.60 1.53
C LEU A 115 -21.22 5.71 2.50
N LYS A 116 -20.48 4.75 1.97
CA LYS A 116 -19.51 3.91 2.65
C LYS A 116 -18.09 4.25 2.22
N THR A 117 -17.15 4.12 3.14
CA THR A 117 -15.72 4.26 2.81
C THR A 117 -15.25 3.10 1.94
N VAL A 118 -14.35 3.39 1.00
CA VAL A 118 -13.69 2.38 0.17
C VAL A 118 -12.57 1.71 1.00
N ALA A 119 -12.96 0.86 1.95
CA ALA A 119 -12.03 0.37 2.99
C ALA A 119 -11.04 -0.71 2.52
N LYS A 120 -11.27 -1.39 1.40
CA LYS A 120 -10.49 -2.58 0.99
C LYS A 120 -10.16 -2.65 -0.50
N TRP A 121 -10.27 -1.56 -1.23
CA TRP A 121 -10.05 -1.57 -2.67
C TRP A 121 -8.68 -1.01 -3.01
N PHE A 122 -7.99 -1.68 -3.90
CA PHE A 122 -6.79 -1.15 -4.50
C PHE A 122 -7.18 -0.38 -5.75
N LEU A 123 -6.79 0.88 -5.80
CA LEU A 123 -6.91 1.69 -7.00
C LEU A 123 -5.71 1.37 -7.89
N CYS A 124 -5.96 0.62 -8.94
CA CYS A 124 -5.06 0.60 -10.07
C CYS A 124 -5.46 1.78 -10.95
N PHE A 125 -4.71 2.86 -10.91
CA PHE A 125 -4.93 3.98 -11.81
C PHE A 125 -4.50 3.57 -13.21
N TYR A 126 -5.45 3.15 -14.02
CA TYR A 126 -5.30 3.18 -15.46
C TYR A 126 -5.36 4.64 -15.91
N PHE A 127 -4.24 5.32 -15.92
CA PHE A 127 -4.11 6.47 -16.80
C PHE A 127 -3.92 5.91 -18.21
N GLU A 128 -4.91 6.10 -19.07
CA GLU A 128 -4.73 5.92 -20.51
C GLU A 128 -3.50 6.72 -20.91
N GLY A 129 -2.41 6.00 -21.17
CA GLY A 129 -1.29 6.53 -21.89
C GLY A 129 0.04 6.70 -21.21
N ARG A 130 0.25 6.51 -19.88
CA ARG A 130 1.62 6.44 -19.32
C ARG A 130 1.62 5.86 -17.90
N CYS A 131 2.15 4.63 -17.79
CA CYS A 131 2.79 4.19 -16.54
C CYS A 131 4.11 4.97 -16.43
N HIS A 132 4.23 5.86 -15.46
CA HIS A 132 5.49 6.48 -15.07
C HIS A 132 5.99 5.82 -13.78
#